data_25ab6037b0c7884a1a191b26979a99ae
#
_entry.id   25ab6037b0c7884a1a191b26979a99ae
#
_cell.length_a   1.000
_cell.length_b   1.000
_cell.length_c   1.000
_cell.angle_alpha   90.00
_cell.angle_beta   90.00
_cell.angle_gamma   90.00
#
_symmetry.space_group_name_H-M   'P 1'
#
loop_
_entity.id
_entity.type
_entity.pdbx_description
1 polymer ?
#
loop_
_entity_poly.entity_id
_entity_poly.type
_entity_poly.pdbx_seq_one_letter_code
_entity_poly.pdbx_strand_id
1 'polypeptide(L)'
;FRKIIHRIAGKKLYQTFGGRLVFFGIGGAKLDATVERFLREANFPYAIGYGLTESAPLLAGAGTKQTKLGSTGFAVQGVELKINKTKKNGLGEIWAKGPNVMLGYYKNPEATSEVLTPDGWFRTGDYGYLDSHKRLYIKGRMKNTIIGASGENIYPEDIESVINNNQYVLESLVFEEDGDLVAKILLDLDELEKNIEHIKAVIEEKKIKGLHTIHGLD
;
A
#
# COMPACT_ATOMS: atom_id res chain seq x y z
N PHE A 1 3.60 -22.66 16.63
CA PHE A 1 2.32 -23.17 16.09
C PHE A 1 1.90 -22.41 14.82
N ARG A 2 1.71 -21.08 14.87
CA ARG A 2 1.26 -20.25 13.74
C ARG A 2 2.09 -20.47 12.45
N LYS A 3 3.41 -20.43 12.53
CA LYS A 3 4.30 -20.62 11.35
C LYS A 3 4.15 -22.00 10.69
N ILE A 4 3.81 -23.03 11.46
CA ILE A 4 3.57 -24.38 10.93
C ILE A 4 2.28 -24.39 10.12
N ILE A 5 1.20 -23.80 10.67
CA ILE A 5 -0.07 -23.66 9.96
C ILE A 5 0.11 -22.85 8.67
N HIS A 6 0.82 -21.71 8.74
CA HIS A 6 1.09 -20.88 7.56
C HIS A 6 1.90 -21.64 6.49
N ARG A 7 2.84 -22.49 6.87
CA ARG A 7 3.58 -23.35 5.90
C ARG A 7 2.68 -24.38 5.23
N ILE A 8 1.76 -25.00 5.97
CA ILE A 8 0.81 -25.97 5.40
C ILE A 8 -0.14 -25.25 4.43
N ALA A 9 -0.73 -24.13 4.85
CA ALA A 9 -1.61 -23.33 4.01
C ALA A 9 -0.85 -22.77 2.78
N GLY A 10 0.38 -22.29 2.97
CA GLY A 10 1.23 -21.80 1.90
C GLY A 10 1.59 -22.88 0.87
N LYS A 11 1.76 -24.15 1.30
CA LYS A 11 1.96 -25.26 0.37
C LYS A 11 0.72 -25.49 -0.50
N LYS A 12 -0.48 -25.39 0.07
CA LYS A 12 -1.74 -25.45 -0.71
C LYS A 12 -1.82 -24.31 -1.71
N LEU A 13 -1.58 -23.07 -1.26
CA LEU A 13 -1.55 -21.89 -2.13
C LEU A 13 -0.51 -22.06 -3.26
N TYR A 14 0.68 -22.54 -2.97
CA TYR A 14 1.71 -22.81 -3.97
C TYR A 14 1.25 -23.82 -5.03
N GLN A 15 0.51 -24.87 -4.62
CA GLN A 15 -0.04 -25.85 -5.54
C GLN A 15 -1.14 -25.28 -6.44
N THR A 16 -1.94 -24.31 -5.94
CA THR A 16 -2.95 -23.59 -6.74
C THR A 16 -2.31 -22.88 -7.95
N PHE A 17 -1.04 -22.44 -7.81
CA PHE A 17 -0.23 -21.88 -8.91
C PHE A 17 0.57 -22.94 -9.69
N GLY A 18 0.18 -24.21 -9.61
CA GLY A 18 0.83 -25.29 -10.36
C GLY A 18 2.08 -25.88 -9.72
N GLY A 19 2.48 -25.46 -8.51
CA GLY A 19 3.56 -26.04 -7.73
C GLY A 19 4.99 -25.86 -8.29
N ARG A 20 5.15 -24.97 -9.28
CA ARG A 20 6.45 -24.67 -9.94
C ARG A 20 6.82 -23.19 -9.91
N LEU A 21 6.13 -22.42 -9.10
CA LEU A 21 6.32 -20.98 -9.02
C LEU A 21 7.71 -20.66 -8.43
N VAL A 22 8.52 -19.93 -9.16
CA VAL A 22 9.85 -19.47 -8.73
C VAL A 22 9.82 -18.04 -8.23
N PHE A 23 8.91 -17.24 -8.80
CA PHE A 23 8.78 -15.81 -8.52
C PHE A 23 7.32 -15.38 -8.63
N PHE A 24 6.84 -14.65 -7.64
CA PHE A 24 5.52 -14.04 -7.62
C PHE A 24 5.66 -12.54 -7.33
N GLY A 25 5.66 -11.73 -8.39
CA GLY A 25 5.80 -10.28 -8.30
C GLY A 25 4.48 -9.62 -7.88
N ILE A 26 4.54 -8.74 -6.90
CA ILE A 26 3.42 -7.94 -6.39
C ILE A 26 3.79 -6.48 -6.56
N GLY A 27 2.92 -5.71 -7.21
CA GLY A 27 3.11 -4.29 -7.45
C GLY A 27 1.80 -3.58 -7.77
N GLY A 28 1.87 -2.26 -7.94
CA GLY A 28 0.71 -1.40 -8.29
C GLY A 28 -0.10 -0.90 -7.08
N ALA A 29 -0.08 -1.62 -5.96
CA ALA A 29 -0.73 -1.20 -4.72
C ALA A 29 0.08 -1.65 -3.49
N LYS A 30 -0.23 -1.08 -2.33
CA LYS A 30 0.37 -1.50 -1.06
C LYS A 30 -0.17 -2.88 -0.69
N LEU A 31 0.74 -3.83 -0.46
CA LEU A 31 0.37 -5.15 0.03
C LEU A 31 -0.03 -5.05 1.51
N ASP A 32 -1.16 -5.66 1.86
CA ASP A 32 -1.60 -5.76 3.25
C ASP A 32 -0.55 -6.44 4.14
N ALA A 33 -0.30 -5.88 5.31
CA ALA A 33 0.75 -6.34 6.22
C ALA A 33 0.48 -7.76 6.78
N THR A 34 -0.78 -8.15 6.91
CA THR A 34 -1.17 -9.50 7.38
C THR A 34 -0.93 -10.52 6.29
N VAL A 35 -1.30 -10.17 5.04
CA VAL A 35 -1.06 -11.00 3.85
C VAL A 35 0.45 -11.15 3.63
N GLU A 36 1.22 -10.06 3.68
CA GLU A 36 2.68 -10.12 3.51
C GLU A 36 3.33 -11.01 4.58
N ARG A 37 2.91 -10.88 5.84
CA ARG A 37 3.38 -11.72 6.93
C ARG A 37 3.06 -13.20 6.70
N PHE A 38 1.84 -13.49 6.22
CA PHE A 38 1.45 -14.86 5.84
C PHE A 38 2.35 -15.42 4.74
N LEU A 39 2.51 -14.71 3.63
CA LEU A 39 3.36 -15.14 2.50
C LEU A 39 4.79 -15.44 2.96
N ARG A 40 5.35 -14.59 3.81
CA ARG A 40 6.69 -14.75 4.36
C ARG A 40 6.80 -15.95 5.31
N GLU A 41 5.86 -16.12 6.26
CA GLU A 41 5.85 -17.25 7.19
C GLU A 41 5.55 -18.58 6.48
N ALA A 42 4.79 -18.53 5.39
CA ALA A 42 4.52 -19.64 4.50
C ALA A 42 5.71 -20.04 3.60
N ASN A 43 6.76 -19.22 3.57
CA ASN A 43 7.90 -19.36 2.65
C ASN A 43 7.47 -19.34 1.16
N PHE A 44 6.44 -18.54 0.85
CA PHE A 44 5.96 -18.35 -0.52
C PHE A 44 6.94 -17.45 -1.31
N PRO A 45 7.24 -17.72 -2.59
CA PRO A 45 8.27 -17.00 -3.35
C PRO A 45 7.76 -15.64 -3.88
N TYR A 46 7.31 -14.76 -2.99
CA TYR A 46 6.84 -13.43 -3.35
C TYR A 46 7.98 -12.40 -3.38
N ALA A 47 7.77 -11.36 -4.15
CA ALA A 47 8.58 -10.15 -4.17
C ALA A 47 7.69 -8.94 -4.37
N ILE A 48 8.05 -7.79 -3.78
CA ILE A 48 7.32 -6.54 -3.95
C ILE A 48 8.16 -5.63 -4.83
N GLY A 49 7.50 -5.02 -5.82
CA GLY A 49 8.09 -4.00 -6.68
C GLY A 49 7.36 -2.67 -6.52
N TYR A 50 8.12 -1.59 -6.64
CA TYR A 50 7.61 -0.22 -6.67
C TYR A 50 8.02 0.48 -7.94
N GLY A 51 7.10 1.21 -8.50
CA GLY A 51 7.34 2.07 -9.64
C GLY A 51 6.06 2.67 -10.17
N LEU A 52 6.19 3.44 -11.23
CA LEU A 52 5.13 4.20 -11.88
C LEU A 52 5.22 4.01 -13.39
N THR A 53 4.15 4.35 -14.11
CA THR A 53 4.15 4.37 -15.58
C THR A 53 5.31 5.23 -16.12
N GLU A 54 5.58 6.34 -15.48
CA GLU A 54 6.66 7.28 -15.76
C GLU A 54 8.07 6.71 -15.58
N SER A 55 8.20 5.51 -15.05
CA SER A 55 9.49 4.82 -14.82
C SER A 55 9.58 3.44 -15.47
N ALA A 56 8.72 3.09 -16.39
CA ALA A 56 8.72 1.93 -17.29
C ALA A 56 8.90 0.52 -16.64
N PRO A 57 8.15 0.11 -15.65
CA PRO A 57 7.58 0.84 -14.52
C PRO A 57 8.45 0.86 -13.28
N LEU A 58 9.53 0.01 -13.17
CA LEU A 58 10.14 -0.40 -11.90
C LEU A 58 11.25 0.55 -11.43
N LEU A 59 11.12 1.08 -10.22
CA LEU A 59 12.12 1.89 -9.53
C LEU A 59 12.83 1.13 -8.41
N ALA A 60 12.09 0.32 -7.66
CA ALA A 60 12.65 -0.46 -6.57
C ALA A 60 12.03 -1.86 -6.51
N GLY A 61 12.80 -2.82 -6.01
CA GLY A 61 12.35 -4.19 -5.84
C GLY A 61 13.30 -5.02 -5.01
N ALA A 62 12.87 -6.23 -4.66
CA ALA A 62 13.71 -7.22 -3.99
C ALA A 62 13.43 -8.60 -4.58
N GLY A 63 14.48 -9.42 -4.67
CA GLY A 63 14.30 -10.84 -4.97
C GLY A 63 13.59 -11.56 -3.83
N THR A 64 12.96 -12.71 -4.11
CA THR A 64 12.14 -13.48 -3.16
C THR A 64 12.85 -13.82 -1.84
N LYS A 65 14.19 -13.92 -1.86
CA LYS A 65 15.03 -14.17 -0.67
C LYS A 65 15.46 -12.89 0.07
N GLN A 66 15.23 -11.72 -0.51
CA GLN A 66 15.67 -10.42 0.00
C GLN A 66 14.51 -9.56 0.52
N THR A 67 13.29 -10.05 0.42
CA THR A 67 12.09 -9.35 0.91
C THR A 67 12.18 -9.07 2.41
N LYS A 68 11.70 -7.91 2.81
CA LYS A 68 11.55 -7.51 4.22
C LYS A 68 10.19 -6.89 4.41
N LEU A 69 9.48 -7.27 5.45
CA LEU A 69 8.12 -6.80 5.74
C LEU A 69 8.01 -5.28 5.64
N GLY A 70 7.05 -4.82 4.86
CA GLY A 70 6.73 -3.41 4.62
C GLY A 70 7.70 -2.68 3.71
N SER A 71 8.75 -3.34 3.19
CA SER A 71 9.74 -2.75 2.28
C SER A 71 9.48 -3.19 0.85
N THR A 72 9.63 -2.27 -0.10
CA THR A 72 9.64 -2.56 -1.54
C THR A 72 11.00 -3.03 -2.05
N GLY A 73 12.04 -3.04 -1.19
CA GLY A 73 13.38 -3.48 -1.56
C GLY A 73 14.33 -2.35 -1.91
N PHE A 74 15.21 -2.60 -2.85
CA PHE A 74 16.32 -1.72 -3.24
C PHE A 74 16.04 -1.07 -4.58
N ALA A 75 16.71 0.06 -4.86
CA ALA A 75 16.74 0.60 -6.22
C ALA A 75 17.17 -0.48 -7.22
N VAL A 76 16.47 -0.56 -8.35
CA VAL A 76 16.88 -1.49 -9.42
C VAL A 76 18.16 -1.01 -10.09
N GLN A 77 18.82 -1.91 -10.78
CA GLN A 77 20.08 -1.60 -11.45
C GLN A 77 19.96 -0.40 -12.39
N GLY A 78 20.84 0.56 -12.26
CA GLY A 78 20.85 1.80 -13.06
C GLY A 78 19.91 2.90 -12.55
N VAL A 79 19.15 2.66 -11.48
CA VAL A 79 18.29 3.64 -10.84
C VAL A 79 18.91 4.14 -9.55
N GLU A 80 18.89 5.45 -9.38
CA GLU A 80 19.22 6.13 -8.12
C GLU A 80 17.93 6.58 -7.42
N LEU A 81 17.86 6.36 -6.12
CA LEU A 81 16.77 6.84 -5.26
C LEU A 81 17.31 7.79 -4.19
N LYS A 82 16.60 8.88 -3.96
CA LYS A 82 16.83 9.76 -2.82
C LYS A 82 15.52 10.18 -2.18
N ILE A 83 15.60 10.56 -0.90
CA ILE A 83 14.47 11.17 -0.19
C ILE A 83 14.71 12.67 -0.13
N ASN A 84 13.82 13.44 -0.75
CA ASN A 84 13.93 14.88 -0.82
C ASN A 84 13.13 15.57 0.29
N LYS A 85 13.66 16.70 0.80
CA LYS A 85 13.03 17.49 1.89
C LYS A 85 12.66 16.65 3.11
N THR A 86 13.62 15.86 3.62
CA THR A 86 13.38 14.95 4.74
C THR A 86 12.96 15.70 6.01
N LYS A 87 11.92 15.17 6.68
CA LYS A 87 11.57 15.53 8.06
C LYS A 87 12.57 14.90 9.05
N LYS A 88 12.51 15.29 10.34
CA LYS A 88 13.39 14.74 11.40
C LYS A 88 13.42 13.21 11.49
N ASN A 89 12.36 12.54 11.06
CA ASN A 89 12.24 11.08 11.01
C ASN A 89 12.76 10.43 9.71
N GLY A 90 13.42 11.19 8.83
CA GLY A 90 13.92 10.71 7.54
C GLY A 90 12.86 10.54 6.45
N LEU A 91 11.60 10.89 6.73
CA LEU A 91 10.49 10.80 5.79
C LEU A 91 10.48 12.01 4.85
N GLY A 92 10.31 11.77 3.57
CA GLY A 92 10.23 12.83 2.55
C GLY A 92 9.72 12.28 1.23
N GLU A 93 9.71 13.14 0.21
CA GLU A 93 9.34 12.73 -1.14
C GLU A 93 10.40 11.80 -1.75
N ILE A 94 9.96 10.71 -2.35
CA ILE A 94 10.81 9.79 -3.08
C ILE A 94 11.12 10.40 -4.45
N TRP A 95 12.41 10.62 -4.74
CA TRP A 95 12.89 11.03 -6.04
C TRP A 95 13.70 9.92 -6.67
N ALA A 96 13.53 9.75 -7.97
CA ALA A 96 14.20 8.72 -8.75
C ALA A 96 14.94 9.33 -9.93
N LYS A 97 16.08 8.71 -10.29
CA LYS A 97 16.83 9.05 -11.50
C LYS A 97 17.37 7.78 -12.13
N GLY A 98 17.16 7.61 -13.43
CA GLY A 98 17.62 6.43 -14.13
C GLY A 98 17.21 6.42 -15.60
N PRO A 99 17.77 5.51 -16.41
CA PRO A 99 17.50 5.44 -17.84
C PRO A 99 16.07 5.01 -18.18
N ASN A 100 15.33 4.48 -17.22
CA ASN A 100 13.94 4.06 -17.32
C ASN A 100 12.93 5.17 -17.01
N VAL A 101 13.40 6.32 -16.52
CA VAL A 101 12.53 7.48 -16.29
C VAL A 101 12.12 8.08 -17.64
N MET A 102 10.84 8.42 -17.78
CA MET A 102 10.28 9.02 -18.98
C MET A 102 11.00 10.29 -19.41
N LEU A 103 10.93 10.62 -20.69
CA LEU A 103 11.42 11.90 -21.21
C LEU A 103 10.47 13.08 -20.89
N GLY A 104 9.22 12.80 -20.63
CA GLY A 104 8.19 13.76 -20.27
C GLY A 104 6.80 13.32 -20.74
N TYR A 105 5.81 14.11 -20.40
CA TYR A 105 4.43 13.93 -20.86
C TYR A 105 4.28 14.48 -22.28
N TYR A 106 3.65 13.67 -23.14
CA TYR A 106 3.48 14.03 -24.55
C TYR A 106 2.69 15.33 -24.71
N LYS A 107 3.28 16.29 -25.44
CA LYS A 107 2.70 17.62 -25.69
C LYS A 107 2.28 18.39 -24.41
N ASN A 108 2.88 18.08 -23.27
CA ASN A 108 2.59 18.74 -22.00
C ASN A 108 3.89 19.10 -21.26
N PRO A 109 4.61 20.13 -21.71
CA PRO A 109 5.86 20.56 -21.09
C PRO A 109 5.65 21.14 -19.68
N GLU A 110 4.49 21.72 -19.41
CA GLU A 110 4.16 22.27 -18.08
C GLU A 110 4.11 21.15 -17.04
N ALA A 111 3.26 20.13 -17.22
CA ALA A 111 3.21 18.98 -16.35
C ALA A 111 4.55 18.22 -16.27
N THR A 112 5.32 18.20 -17.36
CA THR A 112 6.67 17.61 -17.37
C THR A 112 7.61 18.36 -16.42
N SER A 113 7.63 19.68 -16.46
CA SER A 113 8.49 20.50 -15.60
C SER A 113 8.12 20.42 -14.12
N GLU A 114 6.88 20.09 -13.81
CA GLU A 114 6.44 19.87 -12.42
C GLU A 114 7.08 18.62 -11.79
N VAL A 115 7.33 17.59 -12.60
CA VAL A 115 7.79 16.29 -12.09
C VAL A 115 9.23 15.94 -12.46
N LEU A 116 9.79 16.55 -13.51
CA LEU A 116 11.18 16.36 -13.92
C LEU A 116 12.02 17.60 -13.63
N THR A 117 13.10 17.42 -12.88
CA THR A 117 14.05 18.49 -12.63
C THR A 117 15.06 18.63 -13.79
N PRO A 118 15.67 19.82 -14.00
CA PRO A 118 16.65 20.01 -15.07
C PRO A 118 17.88 19.10 -14.98
N ASP A 119 18.23 18.61 -13.78
CA ASP A 119 19.31 17.67 -13.51
C ASP A 119 18.86 16.19 -13.59
N GLY A 120 17.63 15.93 -14.08
CA GLY A 120 17.12 14.61 -14.43
C GLY A 120 16.54 13.79 -13.29
N TRP A 121 16.17 14.41 -12.16
CA TRP A 121 15.42 13.75 -11.12
C TRP A 121 13.92 13.78 -11.40
N PHE A 122 13.28 12.63 -11.23
CA PHE A 122 11.84 12.47 -11.30
C PHE A 122 11.25 12.53 -9.88
N ARG A 123 10.30 13.41 -9.69
CA ARG A 123 9.51 13.58 -8.47
C ARG A 123 8.35 12.62 -8.54
N THR A 124 8.36 11.56 -7.73
CA THR A 124 7.33 10.51 -7.83
C THR A 124 5.97 10.92 -7.23
N GLY A 125 5.97 11.95 -6.38
CA GLY A 125 4.79 12.34 -5.60
C GLY A 125 4.44 11.34 -4.50
N ASP A 126 5.31 10.39 -4.21
CA ASP A 126 5.14 9.43 -3.11
C ASP A 126 5.99 9.81 -1.92
N TYR A 127 5.47 9.65 -0.71
CA TYR A 127 6.21 9.74 0.53
C TYR A 127 6.81 8.40 0.93
N GLY A 128 8.06 8.46 1.43
CA GLY A 128 8.75 7.28 1.91
C GLY A 128 10.06 7.63 2.63
N TYR A 129 10.79 6.59 2.97
CA TYR A 129 12.13 6.69 3.55
C TYR A 129 13.00 5.50 3.12
N LEU A 130 14.31 5.68 3.23
CA LEU A 130 15.30 4.64 3.06
C LEU A 130 15.85 4.23 4.43
N ASP A 131 15.90 2.93 4.70
CA ASP A 131 16.56 2.44 5.92
C ASP A 131 18.09 2.49 5.80
N SER A 132 18.81 2.13 6.88
CA SER A 132 20.27 2.10 6.90
C SER A 132 20.90 1.16 5.86
N HIS A 133 20.13 0.21 5.34
CA HIS A 133 20.54 -0.72 4.28
C HIS A 133 20.09 -0.25 2.89
N LYS A 134 19.57 0.98 2.76
CA LYS A 134 19.03 1.53 1.52
C LYS A 134 17.79 0.80 0.98
N ARG A 135 17.01 0.14 1.84
CA ARG A 135 15.69 -0.39 1.45
C ARG A 135 14.67 0.72 1.48
N LEU A 136 13.85 0.77 0.43
CA LEU A 136 12.75 1.73 0.32
C LEU A 136 11.52 1.25 1.08
N TYR A 137 10.91 2.18 1.81
CA TYR A 137 9.61 2.03 2.48
C TYR A 137 8.69 3.15 2.02
N ILE A 138 7.56 2.80 1.42
CA ILE A 138 6.55 3.75 0.97
C ILE A 138 5.52 3.94 2.06
N LYS A 139 5.07 5.20 2.25
CA LYS A 139 4.06 5.57 3.24
C LYS A 139 2.72 5.89 2.62
N GLY A 140 2.70 6.61 1.50
CA GLY A 140 1.51 6.99 0.78
C GLY A 140 1.79 8.03 -0.27
N ARG A 141 0.73 8.52 -0.92
CA ARG A 141 0.79 9.60 -1.90
C ARG A 141 0.82 10.96 -1.21
N MET A 142 1.65 11.88 -1.71
CA MET A 142 1.70 13.24 -1.21
C MET A 142 0.34 13.96 -1.33
N LYS A 143 -0.32 13.79 -2.47
CA LYS A 143 -1.62 14.43 -2.76
C LYS A 143 -2.76 13.91 -1.87
N ASN A 144 -2.63 12.69 -1.35
CA ASN A 144 -3.63 12.07 -0.50
C ASN A 144 -3.33 12.29 1.00
N THR A 145 -2.14 12.83 1.33
CA THR A 145 -1.78 13.04 2.73
C THR A 145 -2.65 14.12 3.34
N ILE A 146 -3.39 13.76 4.37
CA ILE A 146 -4.23 14.67 5.16
C ILE A 146 -3.37 15.26 6.28
N ILE A 147 -3.53 16.56 6.53
CA ILE A 147 -2.87 17.22 7.65
C ILE A 147 -3.84 17.24 8.81
N GLY A 148 -3.57 16.46 9.84
CA GLY A 148 -4.38 16.43 11.04
C GLY A 148 -4.36 17.76 11.83
N ALA A 149 -5.29 17.92 12.75
CA ALA A 149 -5.49 19.16 13.51
C ALA A 149 -4.25 19.58 14.34
N SER A 150 -3.38 18.64 14.74
CA SER A 150 -2.11 18.91 15.43
C SER A 150 -0.92 19.05 14.47
N GLY A 151 -1.16 19.05 13.15
CA GLY A 151 -0.12 19.17 12.10
C GLY A 151 0.58 17.86 11.75
N GLU A 152 0.11 16.73 12.23
CA GLU A 152 0.60 15.41 11.86
C GLU A 152 0.14 15.02 10.45
N ASN A 153 0.96 14.21 9.78
CA ASN A 153 0.57 13.61 8.52
C ASN A 153 -0.25 12.35 8.77
N ILE A 154 -1.46 12.32 8.25
CA ILE A 154 -2.34 11.16 8.20
C ILE A 154 -2.25 10.58 6.78
N TYR A 155 -2.00 9.28 6.68
CA TYR A 155 -1.94 8.56 5.42
C TYR A 155 -3.22 7.73 5.28
N PRO A 156 -4.17 8.13 4.41
CA PRO A 156 -5.43 7.40 4.20
C PRO A 156 -5.24 5.91 3.99
N GLU A 157 -4.24 5.55 3.20
CA GLU A 157 -3.95 4.16 2.85
C GLU A 157 -3.59 3.28 4.08
N ASP A 158 -3.03 3.86 5.14
CA ASP A 158 -2.75 3.14 6.39
C ASP A 158 -4.05 2.84 7.16
N ILE A 159 -5.03 3.75 7.12
CA ILE A 159 -6.34 3.60 7.75
C ILE A 159 -7.21 2.64 6.94
N GLU A 160 -7.27 2.83 5.62
CA GLU A 160 -7.98 1.96 4.68
C GLU A 160 -7.52 0.51 4.81
N SER A 161 -6.20 0.29 4.93
CA SER A 161 -5.64 -1.04 5.16
C SER A 161 -6.16 -1.71 6.43
N VAL A 162 -6.44 -0.95 7.48
CA VAL A 162 -7.04 -1.49 8.73
C VAL A 162 -8.52 -1.77 8.54
N ILE A 163 -9.26 -0.87 7.90
CA ILE A 163 -10.70 -1.03 7.65
C ILE A 163 -10.94 -2.23 6.71
N ASN A 164 -10.18 -2.33 5.62
CA ASN A 164 -10.31 -3.38 4.61
C ASN A 164 -9.89 -4.78 5.11
N ASN A 165 -9.25 -4.88 6.28
CA ASN A 165 -9.00 -6.15 6.94
C ASN A 165 -10.23 -6.75 7.62
N ASN A 166 -11.35 -6.01 7.66
CA ASN A 166 -12.62 -6.52 8.19
C ASN A 166 -13.30 -7.39 7.11
N GLN A 167 -13.77 -8.57 7.49
CA GLN A 167 -14.39 -9.54 6.58
C GLN A 167 -15.69 -9.04 5.91
N TYR A 168 -16.31 -7.99 6.44
CA TYR A 168 -17.53 -7.39 5.92
C TYR A 168 -17.27 -6.16 5.05
N VAL A 169 -16.02 -5.84 4.77
CA VAL A 169 -15.62 -4.68 3.99
C VAL A 169 -14.96 -5.14 2.69
N LEU A 170 -15.52 -4.74 1.56
CA LEU A 170 -14.93 -4.94 0.22
C LEU A 170 -13.86 -3.89 -0.04
N GLU A 171 -14.15 -2.62 0.27
CA GLU A 171 -13.28 -1.49 0.00
C GLU A 171 -13.62 -0.34 0.93
N SER A 172 -12.62 0.48 1.25
CA SER A 172 -12.83 1.75 1.94
C SER A 172 -12.03 2.87 1.28
N LEU A 173 -12.54 4.10 1.38
CA LEU A 173 -11.88 5.32 0.95
C LEU A 173 -11.87 6.31 2.10
N VAL A 174 -10.68 6.73 2.52
CA VAL A 174 -10.47 7.70 3.59
C VAL A 174 -10.05 9.04 3.01
N PHE A 175 -10.71 10.12 3.40
CA PHE A 175 -10.43 11.47 2.92
C PHE A 175 -10.80 12.50 3.98
N GLU A 176 -10.43 13.75 3.75
CA GLU A 176 -10.87 14.89 4.57
C GLU A 176 -12.09 15.54 3.93
N GLU A 177 -13.09 15.85 4.74
CA GLU A 177 -14.28 16.60 4.35
C GLU A 177 -14.62 17.58 5.47
N ASP A 178 -14.63 18.88 5.16
CA ASP A 178 -14.93 19.98 6.09
C ASP A 178 -14.06 19.99 7.38
N GLY A 179 -12.81 19.52 7.29
CA GLY A 179 -11.87 19.46 8.40
C GLY A 179 -11.95 18.17 9.23
N ASP A 180 -12.88 17.29 8.91
CA ASP A 180 -13.07 15.99 9.56
C ASP A 180 -12.48 14.86 8.72
N LEU A 181 -11.98 13.82 9.39
CA LEU A 181 -11.54 12.60 8.75
C LEU A 181 -12.73 11.68 8.50
N VAL A 182 -13.04 11.44 7.24
CA VAL A 182 -14.20 10.65 6.80
C VAL A 182 -13.74 9.36 6.14
N ALA A 183 -14.44 8.25 6.41
CA ALA A 183 -14.26 6.99 5.70
C ALA A 183 -15.56 6.60 5.00
N LYS A 184 -15.53 6.46 3.67
CA LYS A 184 -16.58 5.78 2.90
C LYS A 184 -16.24 4.29 2.82
N ILE A 185 -17.20 3.43 3.16
CA ILE A 185 -16.98 1.99 3.25
C ILE A 185 -17.97 1.28 2.32
N LEU A 186 -17.44 0.46 1.43
CA LEU A 186 -18.22 -0.47 0.62
C LEU A 186 -18.29 -1.81 1.35
N LEU A 187 -19.49 -2.23 1.72
CA LEU A 187 -19.72 -3.46 2.48
C LEU A 187 -19.86 -4.68 1.56
N ASP A 188 -19.39 -5.82 2.02
CA ASP A 188 -19.67 -7.14 1.44
C ASP A 188 -21.06 -7.59 1.91
N LEU A 189 -22.09 -7.30 1.11
CA LEU A 189 -23.48 -7.62 1.44
C LEU A 189 -23.70 -9.12 1.52
N ASP A 190 -23.05 -9.91 0.66
CA ASP A 190 -23.19 -11.38 0.66
C ASP A 190 -22.64 -11.99 1.96
N GLU A 191 -21.53 -11.44 2.47
CA GLU A 191 -20.95 -11.90 3.73
C GLU A 191 -21.73 -11.39 4.94
N LEU A 192 -22.30 -10.17 4.85
CA LEU A 192 -23.21 -9.62 5.86
C LEU A 192 -24.48 -10.45 5.99
N GLU A 193 -25.14 -10.82 4.88
CA GLU A 193 -26.36 -11.61 4.90
C GLU A 193 -26.15 -12.99 5.53
N LYS A 194 -25.05 -13.65 5.26
CA LYS A 194 -24.69 -14.94 5.89
C LYS A 194 -24.55 -14.86 7.41
N ASN A 195 -24.19 -13.68 7.92
CA ASN A 195 -23.82 -13.49 9.33
C ASN A 195 -24.73 -12.50 10.08
N ILE A 196 -25.86 -12.11 9.49
CA ILE A 196 -26.74 -11.03 9.99
C ILE A 196 -27.19 -11.24 11.45
N GLU A 197 -27.53 -12.47 11.85
CA GLU A 197 -27.95 -12.78 13.22
C GLU A 197 -26.81 -12.59 14.21
N HIS A 198 -25.59 -12.97 13.84
CA HIS A 198 -24.41 -12.78 14.67
C HIS A 198 -24.07 -11.28 14.81
N ILE A 199 -24.19 -10.52 13.72
CA ILE A 199 -23.94 -9.08 13.70
C ILE A 199 -24.94 -8.34 14.57
N LYS A 200 -26.24 -8.66 14.48
CA LYS A 200 -27.28 -8.08 15.35
C LYS A 200 -26.96 -8.30 16.83
N ALA A 201 -26.58 -9.52 17.20
CA ALA A 201 -26.22 -9.85 18.58
C ALA A 201 -25.01 -9.02 19.08
N VAL A 202 -23.95 -8.84 18.24
CA VAL A 202 -22.77 -8.05 18.59
C VAL A 202 -23.09 -6.55 18.72
N ILE A 203 -23.97 -6.02 17.86
CA ILE A 203 -24.40 -4.60 17.94
C ILE A 203 -25.17 -4.37 19.23
N GLU A 204 -26.10 -5.25 19.58
CA GLU A 204 -26.89 -5.17 20.82
C GLU A 204 -25.97 -5.28 22.07
N GLU A 205 -25.04 -6.23 22.08
CA GLU A 205 -24.13 -6.44 23.21
C GLU A 205 -23.20 -5.24 23.43
N LYS A 206 -22.67 -4.62 22.37
CA LYS A 206 -21.70 -3.52 22.49
C LYS A 206 -22.33 -2.14 22.61
N LYS A 207 -23.67 -1.99 22.53
CA LYS A 207 -24.37 -0.70 22.57
C LYS A 207 -23.67 0.38 21.76
N ILE A 208 -23.33 0.07 20.52
CA ILE A 208 -22.61 1.01 19.63
C ILE A 208 -23.57 2.15 19.30
N LYS A 209 -23.42 3.25 20.05
CA LYS A 209 -24.09 4.51 19.74
C LYS A 209 -23.37 5.11 18.52
N GLY A 210 -24.11 5.34 17.43
CA GLY A 210 -23.61 6.13 16.31
C GLY A 210 -23.59 5.46 14.94
N LEU A 211 -24.15 4.25 14.77
CA LEU A 211 -24.40 3.74 13.42
C LEU A 211 -25.66 4.42 12.86
N HIS A 212 -25.53 5.69 12.47
CA HIS A 212 -26.56 6.37 11.71
C HIS A 212 -26.40 6.02 10.24
N THR A 213 -27.38 5.28 9.73
CA THR A 213 -27.76 5.15 8.34
C THR A 213 -26.84 4.27 7.48
N ILE A 214 -27.06 2.97 7.51
CA ILE A 214 -26.79 2.13 6.33
C ILE A 214 -27.91 2.46 5.32
N HIS A 215 -27.64 3.35 4.37
CA HIS A 215 -28.51 3.56 3.23
C HIS A 215 -28.42 2.33 2.31
N GLY A 216 -29.48 1.57 2.20
CA GLY A 216 -29.63 0.50 1.21
C GLY A 216 -30.07 -0.87 1.73
N LEU A 217 -30.75 -0.93 2.88
CA LEU A 217 -31.46 -2.14 3.34
C LEU A 217 -32.93 -1.81 3.56
N ASP A 218 -33.63 -1.29 2.54
CA ASP A 218 -35.08 -1.28 2.42
C ASP A 218 -35.51 -2.28 1.35
#